data_06c08f9f7c4f2688eeae8c183437b341
#
_entry.id   06c08f9f7c4f2688eeae8c183437b341
#
_cell.length_a   1.000
_cell.length_b   1.000
_cell.length_c   1.000
_cell.angle_alpha   90.00
_cell.angle_beta   90.00
_cell.angle_gamma   90.00
#
_symmetry.space_group_name_H-M   'P 1'
#
loop_
_entity.id
_entity.type
_entity.pdbx_description
1 polymer ?
#
loop_
_entity_poly.entity_id
_entity_poly.type
_entity_poly.pdbx_seq_one_letter_code
_entity_poly.pdbx_strand_id
1 'polypeptide(L)'
;MRVRFTIYNEEVENTVNDRLKKKLLCFERALSTLEGYEGWMIGTTTLHLDWQPKQGENEFCHTKLTPEIIKKGRSAIRVRIAAAEEEKERENEGMEVLLVKPLQSVLVPEKEKMPLMKAITERGSEDDDTLAFSRSQMEEYLREAADTNPIHQGEAAVLPGFLVMNACLLRLWKKGWMKGQTALEVRFLAPLRPDEEVYLSDSGQEGRNAVYLRTKQEGKEILSITEK
;
A
#
# COMPACT_ATOMS: atom_id res chain seq x y z
N MET A 1 3.82 32.61 -15.35
CA MET A 1 3.38 31.22 -15.54
C MET A 1 2.16 30.98 -14.65
N ARG A 2 0.93 30.91 -15.18
CA ARG A 2 -0.29 30.74 -14.38
C ARG A 2 -0.43 29.25 -14.06
N VAL A 3 -0.21 28.87 -12.80
CA VAL A 3 -0.55 27.55 -12.28
C VAL A 3 -2.07 27.43 -12.34
N ARG A 4 -2.60 26.57 -13.20
CA ARG A 4 -4.00 26.18 -13.19
C ARG A 4 -4.19 25.27 -11.97
N PHE A 5 -4.76 25.82 -10.91
CA PHE A 5 -5.36 24.99 -9.87
C PHE A 5 -6.50 24.20 -10.51
N THR A 6 -6.29 22.92 -10.71
CA THR A 6 -7.36 21.99 -11.07
C THR A 6 -8.24 21.92 -9.84
N ILE A 7 -9.47 22.42 -9.94
CA ILE A 7 -10.50 22.23 -8.92
C ILE A 7 -10.76 20.71 -8.93
N TYR A 8 -10.19 20.00 -7.95
CA TYR A 8 -10.52 18.60 -7.71
C TYR A 8 -11.96 18.56 -7.24
N ASN A 9 -12.83 18.00 -8.08
CA ASN A 9 -14.22 17.78 -7.70
C ASN A 9 -14.23 16.63 -6.68
N GLU A 10 -14.83 16.83 -5.51
CA GLU A 10 -14.96 15.84 -4.43
C GLU A 10 -15.57 14.51 -4.93
N GLU A 11 -16.47 14.58 -5.91
CA GLU A 11 -17.07 13.42 -6.57
C GLU A 11 -16.02 12.57 -7.33
N VAL A 12 -15.06 13.21 -8.00
CA VAL A 12 -13.97 12.51 -8.71
C VAL A 12 -13.03 11.86 -7.71
N GLU A 13 -12.72 12.54 -6.61
CA GLU A 13 -11.88 12.00 -5.54
C GLU A 13 -12.51 10.76 -4.91
N ASN A 14 -13.79 10.82 -4.56
CA ASN A 14 -14.51 9.68 -4.01
C ASN A 14 -14.53 8.50 -4.99
N THR A 15 -14.75 8.76 -6.26
CA THR A 15 -14.74 7.71 -7.31
C THR A 15 -13.37 7.04 -7.43
N VAL A 16 -12.28 7.81 -7.43
CA VAL A 16 -10.91 7.27 -7.52
C VAL A 16 -10.55 6.46 -6.27
N ASN A 17 -10.89 6.99 -5.09
CA ASN A 17 -10.66 6.30 -3.82
C ASN A 17 -11.39 4.96 -3.76
N ASP A 18 -12.67 4.95 -4.10
CA ASP A 18 -13.49 3.73 -4.10
C ASP A 18 -12.97 2.69 -5.07
N ARG A 19 -12.55 3.11 -6.26
CA ARG A 19 -11.97 2.23 -7.29
C ARG A 19 -10.66 1.62 -6.82
N LEU A 20 -9.73 2.45 -6.31
CA LEU A 20 -8.45 1.99 -5.79
C LEU A 20 -8.64 1.04 -4.61
N LYS A 21 -9.47 1.41 -3.64
CA LYS A 21 -9.80 0.57 -2.48
C LYS A 21 -10.35 -0.79 -2.91
N LYS A 22 -11.34 -0.80 -3.82
CA LYS A 22 -11.93 -2.05 -4.35
C LYS A 22 -10.88 -2.92 -5.03
N LYS A 23 -10.02 -2.33 -5.86
CA LYS A 23 -8.94 -3.06 -6.55
C LYS A 23 -7.99 -3.73 -5.55
N LEU A 24 -7.50 -2.98 -4.55
CA LEU A 24 -6.59 -3.51 -3.54
C LEU A 24 -7.25 -4.58 -2.66
N LEU A 25 -8.51 -4.40 -2.28
CA LEU A 25 -9.30 -5.42 -1.57
C LEU A 25 -9.42 -6.73 -2.37
N CYS A 26 -9.63 -6.65 -3.69
CA CYS A 26 -9.69 -7.84 -4.54
C CYS A 26 -8.32 -8.57 -4.58
N PHE A 27 -7.21 -7.84 -4.64
CA PHE A 27 -5.88 -8.42 -4.58
C PHE A 27 -5.59 -9.07 -3.21
N GLU A 28 -5.98 -8.42 -2.11
CA GLU A 28 -5.81 -8.97 -0.77
C GLU A 28 -6.64 -10.25 -0.55
N ARG A 29 -7.89 -10.26 -1.00
CA ARG A 29 -8.73 -11.46 -0.99
C ARG A 29 -8.10 -12.61 -1.79
N ALA A 30 -7.52 -12.31 -2.95
CA ALA A 30 -6.83 -13.33 -3.73
C ALA A 30 -5.59 -13.86 -2.99
N LEU A 31 -4.78 -12.98 -2.37
CA LEU A 31 -3.64 -13.41 -1.56
C LEU A 31 -4.04 -14.26 -0.36
N SER A 32 -5.14 -13.93 0.33
CA SER A 32 -5.60 -14.68 1.50
C SER A 32 -6.06 -16.10 1.18
N THR A 33 -6.23 -16.45 -0.11
CA THR A 33 -6.49 -17.85 -0.53
C THR A 33 -5.24 -18.71 -0.62
N LEU A 34 -4.02 -18.14 -0.44
CA LEU A 34 -2.78 -18.92 -0.43
C LEU A 34 -2.62 -19.66 0.89
N GLU A 35 -2.71 -20.98 0.84
CA GLU A 35 -2.51 -21.83 2.00
C GLU A 35 -1.02 -21.99 2.36
N GLY A 36 -0.70 -22.01 3.66
CA GLY A 36 0.65 -22.25 4.19
C GLY A 36 1.54 -21.01 4.22
N TYR A 37 0.94 -19.82 4.04
CA TYR A 37 1.65 -18.53 4.11
C TYR A 37 1.05 -17.60 5.16
N GLU A 38 0.30 -18.15 6.11
CA GLU A 38 -0.24 -17.45 7.26
C GLU A 38 0.91 -16.85 8.08
N GLY A 39 0.78 -15.58 8.45
CA GLY A 39 1.82 -14.84 9.16
C GLY A 39 2.94 -14.27 8.26
N TRP A 40 2.89 -14.47 6.94
CA TRP A 40 3.82 -13.83 6.03
C TRP A 40 3.42 -12.38 5.76
N MET A 41 4.42 -11.54 5.48
CA MET A 41 4.26 -10.11 5.24
C MET A 41 4.54 -9.77 3.79
N ILE A 42 3.91 -8.71 3.30
CA ILE A 42 4.25 -8.15 1.99
C ILE A 42 5.60 -7.41 2.13
N GLY A 43 6.59 -7.81 1.33
CA GLY A 43 7.89 -7.13 1.25
C GLY A 43 7.95 -6.13 0.09
N THR A 44 7.43 -6.53 -1.08
CA THR A 44 7.39 -5.66 -2.25
C THR A 44 6.16 -5.97 -3.09
N THR A 45 5.55 -4.93 -3.64
CA THR A 45 4.45 -5.05 -4.59
C THR A 45 4.79 -4.27 -5.85
N THR A 46 4.60 -4.88 -7.02
CA THR A 46 4.59 -4.18 -8.30
C THR A 46 3.17 -4.18 -8.83
N LEU A 47 2.63 -2.99 -9.09
CA LEU A 47 1.27 -2.84 -9.59
C LEU A 47 1.22 -1.86 -10.77
N HIS A 48 0.29 -2.11 -11.67
CA HIS A 48 -0.03 -1.22 -12.77
C HIS A 48 -1.37 -0.56 -12.48
N LEU A 49 -1.41 0.76 -12.53
CA LEU A 49 -2.60 1.55 -12.27
C LEU A 49 -2.94 2.38 -13.49
N ASP A 50 -4.20 2.36 -13.88
CA ASP A 50 -4.78 3.32 -14.80
C ASP A 50 -5.65 4.29 -13.99
N TRP A 51 -5.19 5.54 -13.93
CA TRP A 51 -5.87 6.60 -13.17
C TRP A 51 -6.97 7.30 -13.96
N GLN A 52 -7.08 7.02 -15.27
CA GLN A 52 -8.14 7.60 -16.08
C GLN A 52 -9.44 6.81 -15.89
N PRO A 53 -10.54 7.47 -15.49
CA PRO A 53 -11.82 6.81 -15.40
C PRO A 53 -12.28 6.45 -16.83
N LYS A 54 -12.30 5.18 -17.16
CA LYS A 54 -12.96 4.70 -18.35
C LYS A 54 -14.46 4.62 -18.08
N GLN A 55 -15.27 5.20 -18.96
CA GLN A 55 -16.72 5.11 -18.85
C GLN A 55 -17.14 3.63 -18.93
N GLY A 56 -17.83 3.13 -17.91
CA GLY A 56 -18.39 1.77 -17.87
C GLY A 56 -17.65 0.75 -16.99
N GLU A 57 -16.49 1.07 -16.40
CA GLU A 57 -15.72 0.12 -15.59
C GLU A 57 -16.15 0.03 -14.11
N ASN A 58 -17.40 -0.36 -13.85
CA ASN A 58 -17.80 -0.83 -12.50
C ASN A 58 -17.46 -2.31 -12.25
N GLU A 59 -16.77 -2.97 -13.19
CA GLU A 59 -16.71 -4.44 -13.24
C GLU A 59 -15.47 -5.09 -12.59
N PHE A 60 -14.49 -4.33 -12.07
CA PHE A 60 -13.27 -4.94 -11.53
C PHE A 60 -13.53 -5.95 -10.39
N CYS A 61 -14.62 -5.76 -9.62
CA CYS A 61 -14.98 -6.65 -8.52
C CYS A 61 -15.62 -7.98 -8.95
N HIS A 62 -15.94 -8.16 -10.24
CA HIS A 62 -16.53 -9.41 -10.75
C HIS A 62 -15.50 -10.35 -11.36
N THR A 63 -14.29 -9.86 -11.63
CA THR A 63 -13.20 -10.67 -12.16
C THR A 63 -12.63 -11.56 -11.05
N LYS A 64 -12.65 -12.86 -11.25
CA LYS A 64 -12.01 -13.83 -10.36
C LYS A 64 -10.49 -13.70 -10.49
N LEU A 65 -9.85 -13.11 -9.51
CA LEU A 65 -8.39 -13.03 -9.42
C LEU A 65 -7.84 -14.34 -8.85
N THR A 66 -6.78 -14.85 -9.46
CA THR A 66 -6.13 -16.09 -9.02
C THR A 66 -4.67 -15.79 -8.68
N PRO A 67 -4.19 -16.15 -7.46
CA PRO A 67 -2.79 -16.03 -7.11
C PRO A 67 -2.02 -17.25 -7.64
N GLU A 68 -0.87 -16.97 -8.27
CA GLU A 68 0.06 -17.98 -8.79
C GLU A 68 1.43 -17.77 -8.17
N ILE A 69 2.03 -18.81 -7.57
CA ILE A 69 3.39 -18.75 -7.06
C ILE A 69 4.36 -18.92 -8.24
N ILE A 70 4.99 -17.83 -8.67
CA ILE A 70 5.95 -17.84 -9.78
C ILE A 70 7.39 -18.12 -9.33
N LYS A 71 7.70 -17.92 -8.04
CA LYS A 71 9.00 -18.28 -7.46
C LYS A 71 8.86 -18.60 -5.98
N LYS A 72 9.46 -19.69 -5.52
CA LYS A 72 9.43 -20.15 -4.14
C LYS A 72 10.84 -20.26 -3.57
N GLY A 73 11.10 -19.58 -2.44
CA GLY A 73 12.30 -19.69 -1.63
C GLY A 73 11.95 -20.09 -0.19
N ARG A 74 12.97 -20.22 0.67
CA ARG A 74 12.78 -20.61 2.09
C ARG A 74 12.11 -19.51 2.93
N SER A 75 12.42 -18.26 2.66
CA SER A 75 11.97 -17.10 3.43
C SER A 75 11.24 -16.05 2.59
N ALA A 76 11.08 -16.28 1.30
CA ALA A 76 10.36 -15.39 0.41
C ALA A 76 9.73 -16.18 -0.73
N ILE A 77 8.53 -15.75 -1.15
CA ILE A 77 7.88 -16.23 -2.36
C ILE A 77 7.44 -15.03 -3.20
N ARG A 78 7.46 -15.21 -4.53
CA ARG A 78 6.88 -14.24 -5.46
C ARG A 78 5.59 -14.81 -6.00
N VAL A 79 4.54 -14.02 -5.88
CA VAL A 79 3.17 -14.35 -6.28
C VAL A 79 2.75 -13.37 -7.36
N ARG A 80 2.19 -13.88 -8.45
CA ARG A 80 1.46 -13.08 -9.43
C ARG A 80 -0.03 -13.23 -9.16
N ILE A 81 -0.75 -12.13 -9.17
CA ILE A 81 -2.20 -12.09 -9.08
C ILE A 81 -2.71 -11.50 -10.37
N ALA A 82 -3.46 -12.27 -11.14
CA ALA A 82 -4.01 -11.84 -12.41
C ALA A 82 -5.45 -12.33 -12.59
N ALA A 83 -6.15 -11.75 -13.55
CA ALA A 83 -7.43 -12.27 -14.00
C ALA A 83 -7.30 -13.69 -14.57
N ALA A 84 -8.34 -14.50 -14.46
CA ALA A 84 -8.38 -15.82 -15.08
C ALA A 84 -8.20 -15.72 -16.61
N GLU A 85 -7.63 -16.77 -17.23
CA GLU A 85 -7.20 -16.76 -18.64
C GLU A 85 -8.29 -16.41 -19.66
N GLU A 86 -9.55 -16.56 -19.31
CA GLU A 86 -10.70 -16.24 -20.18
C GLU A 86 -10.90 -14.72 -20.40
N GLU A 87 -10.21 -13.87 -19.63
CA GLU A 87 -10.31 -12.40 -19.70
C GLU A 87 -9.00 -11.74 -20.15
N LYS A 88 -8.25 -12.36 -21.03
CA LYS A 88 -6.89 -11.95 -21.49
C LYS A 88 -6.77 -10.54 -22.09
N GLU A 89 -7.86 -9.87 -22.41
CA GLU A 89 -7.82 -8.47 -22.90
C GLU A 89 -7.35 -7.46 -21.85
N ARG A 90 -7.16 -7.89 -20.58
CA ARG A 90 -6.76 -7.05 -19.45
C ARG A 90 -5.34 -7.36 -18.93
N GLU A 91 -4.40 -7.70 -19.79
CA GLU A 91 -3.01 -8.05 -19.41
C GLU A 91 -2.29 -7.03 -18.51
N ASN A 92 -2.76 -5.79 -18.46
CA ASN A 92 -2.16 -4.70 -17.66
C ASN A 92 -2.75 -4.54 -16.25
N GLU A 93 -3.66 -5.42 -15.81
CA GLU A 93 -4.34 -5.26 -14.51
C GLU A 93 -3.83 -6.19 -13.42
N GLY A 94 -2.71 -6.84 -13.64
CA GLY A 94 -2.08 -7.75 -12.68
C GLY A 94 -1.26 -7.05 -11.59
N MET A 95 -0.97 -7.81 -10.54
CA MET A 95 -0.07 -7.40 -9.46
C MET A 95 0.94 -8.51 -9.21
N GLU A 96 2.21 -8.14 -9.00
CA GLU A 96 3.22 -9.05 -8.46
C GLU A 96 3.56 -8.67 -7.02
N VAL A 97 3.54 -9.65 -6.14
CA VAL A 97 3.80 -9.47 -4.71
C VAL A 97 4.94 -10.39 -4.29
N LEU A 98 5.92 -9.84 -3.57
CA LEU A 98 6.91 -10.59 -2.83
C LEU A 98 6.43 -10.73 -1.39
N LEU A 99 6.03 -11.94 -0.98
CA LEU A 99 5.78 -12.25 0.40
C LEU A 99 7.08 -12.71 1.07
N VAL A 100 7.30 -12.24 2.29
CA VAL A 100 8.47 -12.57 3.10
C VAL A 100 8.05 -13.15 4.44
N LYS A 101 8.77 -14.17 4.90
CA LYS A 101 8.59 -14.70 6.24
C LYS A 101 9.18 -13.70 7.25
N PRO A 102 8.40 -13.16 8.20
CA PRO A 102 8.92 -12.21 9.16
C PRO A 102 9.97 -12.87 10.06
N LEU A 103 11.00 -12.10 10.42
CA LEU A 103 11.90 -12.51 11.49
C LEU A 103 11.12 -12.46 12.81
N GLN A 104 11.38 -13.41 13.71
CA GLN A 104 10.68 -13.47 15.01
C GLN A 104 10.79 -12.16 15.81
N SER A 105 11.89 -11.42 15.66
CA SER A 105 12.10 -10.10 16.29
C SER A 105 11.14 -9.01 15.83
N VAL A 106 10.52 -9.16 14.65
CA VAL A 106 9.56 -8.16 14.12
C VAL A 106 8.20 -8.25 14.80
N LEU A 107 7.84 -9.43 15.31
CA LEU A 107 6.56 -9.70 15.95
C LEU A 107 6.58 -9.44 17.48
N VAL A 108 7.75 -9.11 18.05
CA VAL A 108 7.88 -8.76 19.46
C VAL A 108 7.66 -7.25 19.63
N PRO A 109 6.77 -6.80 20.57
CA PRO A 109 6.66 -5.38 20.90
C PRO A 109 8.03 -4.83 21.30
N GLU A 110 8.51 -3.80 20.67
CA GLU A 110 9.70 -3.08 21.15
C GLU A 110 9.36 -2.53 22.54
N LYS A 111 10.01 -3.09 23.57
CA LYS A 111 10.03 -2.45 24.89
C LYS A 111 10.67 -1.09 24.70
N GLU A 112 9.97 -0.06 25.16
CA GLU A 112 10.33 1.35 25.12
C GLU A 112 11.84 1.60 25.16
N LYS A 113 12.42 1.88 24.01
CA LYS A 113 13.71 2.55 23.92
C LYS A 113 13.44 4.04 23.91
N MET A 114 13.88 4.73 24.95
CA MET A 114 13.82 6.18 25.02
C MET A 114 14.39 6.81 23.75
N PRO A 115 13.70 7.78 23.15
CA PRO A 115 14.10 8.35 21.88
C PRO A 115 15.36 9.20 22.01
N LEU A 116 16.37 8.88 21.20
CA LEU A 116 17.49 9.78 20.97
C LEU A 116 17.05 10.82 19.94
N MET A 117 16.59 11.98 20.39
CA MET A 117 16.17 13.09 19.53
C MET A 117 17.33 13.52 18.61
N LYS A 118 17.21 13.23 17.32
CA LYS A 118 17.84 14.02 16.27
C LYS A 118 16.72 14.71 15.50
N ALA A 119 16.52 15.99 15.83
CA ALA A 119 15.64 16.85 15.08
C ALA A 119 16.18 17.05 13.67
N ILE A 120 15.50 16.47 12.69
CA ILE A 120 15.67 16.85 11.29
C ILE A 120 14.56 17.85 11.00
N THR A 121 14.93 19.11 10.94
CA THR A 121 14.06 20.22 10.60
C THR A 121 13.96 20.32 9.08
N GLU A 122 13.04 19.62 8.46
CA GLU A 122 12.61 19.93 7.10
C GLU A 122 11.19 20.48 7.16
N ARG A 123 11.07 21.77 6.82
CA ARG A 123 9.82 22.53 6.76
C ARG A 123 9.06 22.18 5.47
N GLY A 124 8.18 21.20 5.54
CA GLY A 124 7.03 21.12 4.66
C GLY A 124 5.78 21.49 5.45
N SER A 125 4.75 22.02 4.83
CA SER A 125 3.47 22.37 5.47
C SER A 125 2.88 21.14 6.18
N GLU A 126 2.95 21.11 7.50
CA GLU A 126 2.91 19.92 8.36
C GLU A 126 1.57 19.17 8.42
N ASP A 127 0.46 19.74 7.91
CA ASP A 127 -0.87 19.16 8.17
C ASP A 127 -1.43 18.23 7.09
N ASP A 128 -0.99 18.37 5.84
CA ASP A 128 -1.65 17.67 4.71
C ASP A 128 -1.04 16.28 4.39
N ASP A 129 0.15 15.98 4.90
CA ASP A 129 0.90 14.75 4.61
C ASP A 129 0.91 13.72 5.73
N THR A 130 0.32 14.05 6.87
CA THR A 130 0.22 13.12 8.00
C THR A 130 -0.90 12.11 7.78
N LEU A 131 -0.61 10.84 8.07
CA LEU A 131 -1.55 9.73 8.06
C LEU A 131 -1.51 9.04 9.42
N ALA A 132 -2.67 8.58 9.87
CA ALA A 132 -2.80 7.71 11.03
C ALA A 132 -3.90 6.68 10.74
N PHE A 133 -3.72 5.47 11.24
CA PHE A 133 -4.65 4.38 11.04
C PHE A 133 -5.06 3.84 12.40
N SER A 134 -6.32 4.04 12.77
CA SER A 134 -6.83 3.50 14.02
C SER A 134 -6.99 1.98 13.95
N ARG A 135 -7.01 1.33 15.10
CA ARG A 135 -7.32 -0.10 15.20
C ARG A 135 -8.69 -0.42 14.59
N SER A 136 -9.69 0.43 14.79
CA SER A 136 -11.03 0.22 14.22
C SER A 136 -11.04 0.26 12.69
N GLN A 137 -10.27 1.17 12.07
CA GLN A 137 -10.12 1.20 10.62
C GLN A 137 -9.43 -0.06 10.09
N MET A 138 -8.42 -0.56 10.79
CA MET A 138 -7.76 -1.82 10.45
C MET A 138 -8.76 -2.99 10.52
N GLU A 139 -9.53 -3.12 11.59
CA GLU A 139 -10.50 -4.20 11.78
C GLU A 139 -11.62 -4.16 10.72
N GLU A 140 -12.08 -2.97 10.36
CA GLU A 140 -13.05 -2.80 9.28
C GLU A 140 -12.48 -3.26 7.93
N TYR A 141 -11.25 -2.85 7.62
CA TYR A 141 -10.56 -3.25 6.40
C TYR A 141 -10.35 -4.77 6.32
N LEU A 142 -9.88 -5.40 7.41
CA LEU A 142 -9.68 -6.86 7.47
C LEU A 142 -10.99 -7.62 7.24
N ARG A 143 -12.10 -7.13 7.77
CA ARG A 143 -13.44 -7.72 7.54
C ARG A 143 -13.85 -7.60 6.08
N GLU A 144 -13.64 -6.43 5.45
CA GLU A 144 -13.92 -6.21 4.03
C GLU A 144 -13.02 -7.08 3.13
N ALA A 145 -11.74 -7.22 3.48
CA ALA A 145 -10.77 -8.04 2.75
C ALA A 145 -10.98 -9.55 2.96
N ALA A 146 -11.72 -9.96 3.97
CA ALA A 146 -11.78 -11.32 4.49
C ALA A 146 -10.38 -11.87 4.86
N ASP A 147 -9.48 -10.98 5.33
CA ASP A 147 -8.13 -11.33 5.72
C ASP A 147 -8.09 -11.82 7.17
N THR A 148 -7.62 -13.05 7.36
CA THR A 148 -7.49 -13.72 8.66
C THR A 148 -6.04 -13.88 9.09
N ASN A 149 -5.10 -13.21 8.42
CA ASN A 149 -3.68 -13.35 8.70
C ASN A 149 -3.38 -12.97 10.18
N PRO A 150 -2.79 -13.87 10.98
CA PRO A 150 -2.58 -13.67 12.41
C PRO A 150 -1.66 -12.49 12.74
N ILE A 151 -0.85 -11.98 11.80
CA ILE A 151 -0.01 -10.80 12.04
C ILE A 151 -0.82 -9.51 12.29
N HIS A 152 -2.09 -9.51 11.92
CA HIS A 152 -3.01 -8.37 12.11
C HIS A 152 -3.80 -8.47 13.43
N GLN A 153 -3.46 -9.43 14.31
CA GLN A 153 -4.20 -9.70 15.52
C GLN A 153 -3.37 -9.41 16.80
N GLY A 154 -4.07 -9.17 17.91
CA GLY A 154 -3.46 -8.96 19.22
C GLY A 154 -2.81 -7.58 19.40
N GLU A 155 -2.04 -7.42 20.48
CA GLU A 155 -1.39 -6.14 20.83
C GLU A 155 -0.26 -5.76 19.87
N ALA A 156 0.45 -6.74 19.33
CA ALA A 156 1.53 -6.53 18.37
C ALA A 156 1.06 -6.48 16.91
N ALA A 157 -0.24 -6.29 16.69
CA ALA A 157 -0.82 -6.25 15.34
C ALA A 157 -0.10 -5.25 14.42
N VAL A 158 0.13 -5.68 13.19
CA VAL A 158 0.68 -4.88 12.10
C VAL A 158 -0.44 -4.48 11.16
N LEU A 159 -0.43 -3.26 10.64
CA LEU A 159 -1.42 -2.82 9.66
C LEU A 159 -1.30 -3.61 8.35
N PRO A 160 -2.42 -3.94 7.69
CA PRO A 160 -2.42 -4.54 6.36
C PRO A 160 -1.68 -3.66 5.36
N GLY A 161 -0.76 -4.25 4.59
CA GLY A 161 0.06 -3.50 3.64
C GLY A 161 -0.78 -2.76 2.60
N PHE A 162 -1.85 -3.35 2.10
CA PHE A 162 -2.72 -2.72 1.10
C PHE A 162 -3.59 -1.60 1.68
N LEU A 163 -3.95 -1.64 2.97
CA LEU A 163 -4.60 -0.51 3.64
C LEU A 163 -3.68 0.72 3.64
N VAL A 164 -2.42 0.54 4.07
CA VAL A 164 -1.42 1.62 4.09
C VAL A 164 -1.14 2.13 2.68
N MET A 165 -0.95 1.21 1.73
CA MET A 165 -0.70 1.54 0.33
C MET A 165 -1.85 2.34 -0.28
N ASN A 166 -3.13 1.98 -0.01
CA ASN A 166 -4.29 2.73 -0.51
C ASN A 166 -4.24 4.19 -0.08
N ALA A 167 -4.00 4.46 1.19
CA ALA A 167 -3.95 5.82 1.72
C ALA A 167 -2.79 6.62 1.10
N CYS A 168 -1.60 6.02 0.96
CA CYS A 168 -0.45 6.66 0.32
C CYS A 168 -0.73 6.99 -1.15
N LEU A 169 -1.23 6.03 -1.93
CA LEU A 169 -1.51 6.22 -3.35
C LEU A 169 -2.58 7.29 -3.59
N LEU A 170 -3.62 7.34 -2.76
CA LEU A 170 -4.63 8.38 -2.85
C LEU A 170 -4.04 9.78 -2.59
N ARG A 171 -3.17 9.92 -1.59
CA ARG A 171 -2.46 11.18 -1.31
C ARG A 171 -1.58 11.62 -2.49
N LEU A 172 -0.83 10.68 -3.07
CA LEU A 172 0.03 10.95 -4.23
C LEU A 172 -0.78 11.33 -5.46
N TRP A 173 -1.93 10.70 -5.67
CA TRP A 173 -2.85 11.07 -6.73
C TRP A 173 -3.39 12.51 -6.54
N LYS A 174 -3.83 12.87 -5.34
CA LYS A 174 -4.27 14.25 -5.01
C LYS A 174 -3.20 15.30 -5.28
N LYS A 175 -1.94 14.97 -5.02
CA LYS A 175 -0.80 15.83 -5.32
C LYS A 175 -0.43 15.89 -6.80
N GLY A 176 -1.11 15.11 -7.65
CA GLY A 176 -0.83 15.03 -9.08
C GLY A 176 0.50 14.35 -9.41
N TRP A 177 1.05 13.56 -8.48
CA TRP A 177 2.30 12.83 -8.66
C TRP A 177 2.15 11.69 -9.67
N MET A 178 0.94 11.14 -9.80
CA MET A 178 0.62 10.06 -10.74
C MET A 178 -0.37 10.53 -11.79
N LYS A 179 -0.07 10.25 -13.06
CA LYS A 179 -0.90 10.65 -14.21
C LYS A 179 -0.99 9.52 -15.22
N GLY A 180 -2.21 9.25 -15.70
CA GLY A 180 -2.45 8.23 -16.72
C GLY A 180 -2.14 6.82 -16.25
N GLN A 181 -1.54 6.00 -17.12
CA GLN A 181 -1.08 4.66 -16.76
C GLN A 181 0.28 4.76 -16.06
N THR A 182 0.36 4.20 -14.88
CA THR A 182 1.57 4.24 -14.06
C THR A 182 1.90 2.86 -13.52
N ALA A 183 3.14 2.42 -13.75
CA ALA A 183 3.69 1.24 -13.11
C ALA A 183 4.41 1.67 -11.82
N LEU A 184 4.03 1.08 -10.69
CA LEU A 184 4.59 1.40 -9.38
C LEU A 184 5.26 0.20 -8.75
N GLU A 185 6.38 0.45 -8.09
CA GLU A 185 6.97 -0.48 -7.13
C GLU A 185 6.81 0.10 -5.73
N VAL A 186 6.16 -0.66 -4.86
CA VAL A 186 5.97 -0.34 -3.45
C VAL A 186 6.76 -1.33 -2.62
N ARG A 187 7.70 -0.85 -1.80
CA ARG A 187 8.51 -1.68 -0.89
C ARG A 187 8.11 -1.39 0.54
N PHE A 188 7.79 -2.43 1.28
CA PHE A 188 7.52 -2.36 2.71
C PHE A 188 8.82 -2.62 3.47
N LEU A 189 9.33 -1.59 4.15
CA LEU A 189 10.65 -1.57 4.78
C LEU A 189 10.58 -1.93 6.26
N ALA A 190 9.47 -1.58 6.91
CA ALA A 190 9.21 -1.90 8.30
C ALA A 190 7.70 -2.07 8.55
N PRO A 191 7.30 -2.83 9.59
CA PRO A 191 5.91 -2.90 9.99
C PRO A 191 5.43 -1.55 10.54
N LEU A 192 4.19 -1.20 10.22
CA LEU A 192 3.46 -0.07 10.81
C LEU A 192 2.37 -0.63 11.72
N ARG A 193 2.20 -0.04 12.89
CA ARG A 193 1.19 -0.46 13.88
C ARG A 193 0.00 0.50 13.88
N PRO A 194 -1.17 0.04 14.34
CA PRO A 194 -2.28 0.95 14.58
C PRO A 194 -1.88 2.10 15.51
N ASP A 195 -2.46 3.27 15.26
CA ASP A 195 -2.29 4.51 16.03
C ASP A 195 -0.88 5.14 15.96
N GLU A 196 0.04 4.57 15.17
CA GLU A 196 1.31 5.23 14.83
C GLU A 196 1.08 6.33 13.78
N GLU A 197 1.53 7.56 14.08
CA GLU A 197 1.50 8.66 13.12
C GLU A 197 2.66 8.57 12.14
N VAL A 198 2.35 8.69 10.85
CA VAL A 198 3.32 8.67 9.75
C VAL A 198 3.09 9.85 8.81
N TYR A 199 4.10 10.19 8.03
CA TYR A 199 4.01 11.26 7.02
C TYR A 199 4.66 10.83 5.72
N LEU A 200 4.15 11.36 4.61
CA LEU A 200 4.75 11.21 3.28
C LEU A 200 5.83 12.26 3.07
N SER A 201 6.98 11.83 2.56
CA SER A 201 8.10 12.71 2.21
C SER A 201 8.69 12.33 0.87
N ASP A 202 9.04 13.32 0.07
CA ASP A 202 9.76 13.10 -1.18
C ASP A 202 11.21 12.69 -0.92
N SER A 203 11.83 11.98 -1.87
CA SER A 203 13.21 11.50 -1.74
C SER A 203 14.25 12.62 -1.64
N GLY A 204 13.91 13.84 -2.08
CA GLY A 204 14.84 14.96 -2.20
C GLY A 204 16.01 14.74 -3.17
N GLN A 205 16.06 13.59 -3.86
CA GLN A 205 17.11 13.29 -4.84
C GLN A 205 16.63 13.65 -6.25
N GLU A 206 17.34 14.57 -6.89
CA GLU A 206 17.09 14.90 -8.30
C GLU A 206 17.17 13.64 -9.18
N GLY A 207 16.12 13.44 -9.99
CA GLY A 207 16.06 12.35 -10.98
C GLY A 207 15.50 11.02 -10.50
N ARG A 208 15.01 10.91 -9.25
CA ARG A 208 14.26 9.74 -8.78
C ARG A 208 12.92 10.17 -8.21
N ASN A 209 11.84 9.81 -8.89
CA ASN A 209 10.49 9.94 -8.37
C ASN A 209 10.23 8.85 -7.31
N ALA A 210 10.72 9.08 -6.11
CA ALA A 210 10.49 8.19 -4.98
C ALA A 210 9.87 8.97 -3.81
N VAL A 211 8.85 8.38 -3.20
CA VAL A 211 8.19 8.89 -2.00
C VAL A 211 8.31 7.88 -0.89
N TYR A 212 8.55 8.36 0.32
CA TYR A 212 8.70 7.55 1.52
C TYR A 212 7.60 7.87 2.52
N LEU A 213 7.06 6.83 3.14
CA LEU A 213 6.25 6.93 4.34
C LEU A 213 7.18 6.73 5.55
N ARG A 214 7.20 7.70 6.47
CA ARG A 214 8.07 7.69 7.65
C ARG A 214 7.28 7.89 8.92
N THR A 215 7.72 7.28 10.03
CA THR A 215 7.13 7.56 11.35
C THR A 215 7.45 8.99 11.77
N LYS A 216 6.47 9.67 12.40
CA LYS A 216 6.63 11.07 12.85
C LYS A 216 7.63 11.21 13.99
N GLN A 217 7.71 10.20 14.86
CA GLN A 217 8.56 10.24 16.05
C GLN A 217 10.04 10.00 15.73
N GLU A 218 10.35 9.01 14.89
CA GLU A 218 11.73 8.53 14.69
C GLU A 218 12.25 8.79 13.26
N GLY A 219 11.39 9.22 12.34
CA GLY A 219 11.73 9.33 10.93
C GLY A 219 12.04 7.97 10.27
N LYS A 220 11.64 6.85 10.90
CA LYS A 220 11.87 5.50 10.41
C LYS A 220 11.07 5.27 9.13
N GLU A 221 11.74 4.78 8.10
CA GLU A 221 11.09 4.46 6.84
C GLU A 221 10.23 3.20 6.97
N ILE A 222 8.96 3.34 6.66
CA ILE A 222 7.96 2.26 6.70
C ILE A 222 7.75 1.69 5.30
N LEU A 223 7.67 2.57 4.29
CA LEU A 223 7.35 2.20 2.93
C LEU A 223 8.00 3.17 1.97
N SER A 224 8.40 2.67 0.79
CA SER A 224 8.81 3.51 -0.34
C SER A 224 7.97 3.20 -1.57
N ILE A 225 7.63 4.24 -2.34
CA ILE A 225 6.90 4.14 -3.61
C ILE A 225 7.79 4.75 -4.69
N THR A 226 8.03 4.00 -5.75
CA THR A 226 8.80 4.45 -6.93
C THR A 226 8.03 4.18 -8.21
N GLU A 227 8.08 5.12 -9.13
CA GLU A 227 7.60 4.92 -10.50
C GLU A 227 8.63 4.10 -11.30
N LYS A 228 8.13 3.14 -12.12
CA LYS A 228 8.95 2.29 -12.98
C LYS A 228 8.95 2.75 -14.42
#